data_f35fdefea7d99cecaeecbe6a271c1490
#
_entry.id   f35fdefea7d99cecaeecbe6a271c1490
#
_cell.length_a   1.000
_cell.length_b   1.000
_cell.length_c   1.000
_cell.angle_alpha   90.00
_cell.angle_beta   90.00
_cell.angle_gamma   90.00
#
_symmetry.space_group_name_H-M   'P 1'
#
loop_
_entity.id
_entity.type
_entity.pdbx_description
1 polymer ?
#
loop_
_entity_poly.entity_id
_entity_poly.type
_entity_poly.pdbx_seq_one_letter_code
_entity_poly.pdbx_strand_id
1 'polypeptide(L)'
;MAGRILIVEDEGTLRESLKRVLSREGYVVDAVDSSESAIAVIGQKAFDLVVTDIILPGISGMELLKKCRQKNSTLIVIIITAYATIESAVEAIRAGAFEYLVKPIIHEELKAVIEKALAGRAA
;
A
#
# COMPACT_ATOMS: atom_id res chain seq x y z
N MET A 1 -17.71 0.82 -7.40
CA MET A 1 -17.59 -0.34 -6.53
C MET A 1 -16.38 -0.24 -5.63
N ALA A 2 -16.55 -0.57 -4.36
CA ALA A 2 -15.49 -0.46 -3.38
C ALA A 2 -14.47 -1.58 -3.54
N GLY A 3 -13.21 -1.28 -3.27
CA GLY A 3 -12.16 -2.29 -3.21
C GLY A 3 -11.80 -2.60 -1.78
N ARG A 4 -11.03 -3.65 -1.58
CA ARG A 4 -10.48 -4.00 -0.27
C ARG A 4 -9.02 -3.60 -0.23
N ILE A 5 -8.67 -2.75 0.73
CA ILE A 5 -7.34 -2.14 0.84
C ILE A 5 -6.68 -2.53 2.15
N LEU A 6 -5.39 -2.85 2.08
CA LEU A 6 -4.57 -3.08 3.27
C LEU A 6 -3.58 -1.94 3.42
N ILE A 7 -3.54 -1.34 4.60
CA ILE A 7 -2.55 -0.30 4.93
C ILE A 7 -1.51 -0.92 5.83
N VAL A 8 -0.22 -0.72 5.50
CA VAL A 8 0.91 -1.20 6.30
C VAL A 8 1.75 0.01 6.69
N GLU A 9 1.63 0.42 7.94
CA GLU A 9 2.27 1.64 8.44
C GLU A 9 2.51 1.51 9.94
N ASP A 10 3.76 1.67 10.38
CA ASP A 10 4.08 1.48 11.79
C ASP A 10 3.77 2.71 12.65
N GLU A 11 3.61 3.89 12.04
CA GLU A 11 3.28 5.09 12.79
C GLU A 11 1.75 5.13 12.98
N GLY A 12 1.32 5.01 14.26
CA GLY A 12 -0.09 4.80 14.58
C GLY A 12 -1.03 5.91 14.13
N THR A 13 -0.63 7.17 14.29
CA THR A 13 -1.48 8.30 13.91
C THR A 13 -1.74 8.31 12.41
N LEU A 14 -0.70 8.12 11.62
CA LEU A 14 -0.85 8.07 10.17
C LEU A 14 -1.68 6.86 9.74
N ARG A 15 -1.40 5.70 10.33
CA ARG A 15 -2.13 4.47 10.02
C ARG A 15 -3.64 4.64 10.24
N GLU A 16 -4.03 5.19 11.38
CA GLU A 16 -5.44 5.40 11.70
C GLU A 16 -6.08 6.47 10.82
N SER A 17 -5.32 7.52 10.52
CA SER A 17 -5.80 8.58 9.64
C SER A 17 -6.09 8.06 8.23
N LEU A 18 -5.17 7.27 7.67
CA LEU A 18 -5.36 6.70 6.33
C LEU A 18 -6.53 5.73 6.31
N LYS A 19 -6.66 4.91 7.35
CA LYS A 19 -7.78 3.98 7.45
C LYS A 19 -9.11 4.73 7.44
N ARG A 20 -9.20 5.79 8.23
CA ARG A 20 -10.43 6.59 8.32
C ARG A 20 -10.76 7.25 7.00
N VAL A 21 -9.78 7.89 6.37
CA VAL A 21 -9.98 8.60 5.11
C VAL A 21 -10.46 7.65 4.02
N LEU A 22 -9.81 6.50 3.87
CA LEU A 22 -10.17 5.57 2.81
C LEU A 22 -11.47 4.84 3.10
N SER A 23 -11.77 4.57 4.37
CA SER A 23 -13.05 3.97 4.73
C SER A 23 -14.21 4.90 4.36
N ARG A 24 -14.02 6.21 4.49
CA ARG A 24 -15.04 7.19 4.11
C ARG A 24 -15.30 7.22 2.62
N GLU A 25 -14.33 6.80 1.83
CA GLU A 25 -14.49 6.71 0.37
C GLU A 25 -15.22 5.44 -0.06
N GLY A 26 -15.59 4.60 0.89
CA GLY A 26 -16.34 3.38 0.61
C GLY A 26 -15.50 2.12 0.49
N TYR A 27 -14.19 2.21 0.67
CA TYR A 27 -13.33 1.02 0.65
C TYR A 27 -13.45 0.24 1.94
N VAL A 28 -13.23 -1.08 1.85
CA VAL A 28 -13.09 -1.93 3.03
C VAL A 28 -11.60 -1.93 3.37
N VAL A 29 -11.23 -1.38 4.54
CA VAL A 29 -9.84 -1.11 4.87
C VAL A 29 -9.41 -1.88 6.11
N ASP A 30 -8.36 -2.66 5.98
CA ASP A 30 -7.65 -3.24 7.12
C ASP A 30 -6.33 -2.49 7.25
N ALA A 31 -5.82 -2.36 8.48
CA ALA A 31 -4.55 -1.65 8.72
C ALA A 31 -3.72 -2.45 9.70
N VAL A 32 -2.44 -2.60 9.39
CA VAL A 32 -1.48 -3.32 10.24
C VAL A 32 -0.22 -2.49 10.39
N ASP A 33 0.61 -2.85 11.37
CA ASP A 33 1.78 -2.05 11.74
C ASP A 33 3.11 -2.65 11.28
N SER A 34 3.10 -3.81 10.62
CA SER A 34 4.33 -4.47 10.20
C SER A 34 4.12 -5.30 8.95
N SER A 35 5.21 -5.59 8.25
CA SER A 35 5.16 -6.47 7.08
C SER A 35 4.78 -7.89 7.46
N GLU A 36 5.21 -8.36 8.63
CA GLU A 36 4.85 -9.70 9.10
C GLU A 36 3.35 -9.83 9.27
N SER A 37 2.72 -8.84 9.90
CA SER A 37 1.27 -8.82 10.06
C SER A 37 0.57 -8.73 8.70
N ALA A 38 1.14 -7.95 7.79
CA ALA A 38 0.60 -7.81 6.43
C ALA A 38 0.62 -9.15 5.70
N ILE A 39 1.74 -9.87 5.76
CA ILE A 39 1.88 -11.18 5.11
C ILE A 39 0.83 -12.14 5.65
N ALA A 40 0.64 -12.16 6.97
CA ALA A 40 -0.34 -13.03 7.60
C ALA A 40 -1.76 -12.73 7.11
N VAL A 41 -2.12 -11.45 7.06
CA VAL A 41 -3.47 -11.04 6.66
C VAL A 41 -3.71 -11.32 5.16
N ILE A 42 -2.71 -11.06 4.32
CA ILE A 42 -2.80 -11.33 2.88
C ILE A 42 -3.01 -12.82 2.62
N GLY A 43 -2.45 -13.67 3.48
CA GLY A 43 -2.66 -15.12 3.36
C GLY A 43 -4.07 -15.56 3.75
N GLN A 44 -4.82 -14.74 4.47
CA GLN A 44 -6.16 -15.08 4.99
C GLN A 44 -7.28 -14.41 4.23
N LYS A 45 -7.06 -13.21 3.69
CA LYS A 45 -8.08 -12.41 3.03
C LYS A 45 -7.58 -11.96 1.66
N ALA A 46 -8.52 -11.76 0.74
CA ALA A 46 -8.20 -11.20 -0.56
C ALA A 46 -8.19 -9.67 -0.49
N PHE A 47 -7.14 -9.05 -1.01
CA PHE A 47 -7.03 -7.60 -1.11
C PHE A 47 -6.88 -7.21 -2.57
N ASP A 48 -7.37 -6.02 -2.90
CA ASP A 48 -7.20 -5.46 -4.24
C ASP A 48 -5.96 -4.58 -4.30
N LEU A 49 -5.60 -3.97 -3.17
CA LEU A 49 -4.55 -2.96 -3.15
C LEU A 49 -3.90 -2.91 -1.76
N VAL A 50 -2.58 -2.70 -1.76
CA VAL A 50 -1.81 -2.52 -0.53
C VAL A 50 -1.11 -1.17 -0.60
N VAL A 51 -1.22 -0.38 0.48
CA VAL A 51 -0.46 0.85 0.66
C VAL A 51 0.54 0.57 1.77
N THR A 52 1.83 0.63 1.46
CA THR A 52 2.86 0.30 2.46
C THR A 52 3.98 1.31 2.50
N ASP A 53 4.48 1.59 3.72
CA ASP A 53 5.73 2.31 3.89
C ASP A 53 6.89 1.39 3.47
N ILE A 54 7.98 1.98 2.99
CA ILE A 54 9.21 1.23 2.70
C ILE A 54 9.92 0.85 3.99
N ILE A 55 10.01 1.79 4.94
CA ILE A 55 10.77 1.57 6.16
C ILE A 55 9.84 1.10 7.26
N LEU A 56 9.95 -0.17 7.58
CA LEU A 56 9.13 -0.83 8.59
C LEU A 56 10.04 -1.65 9.50
N PRO A 57 9.63 -1.89 10.77
CA PRO A 57 10.38 -2.80 11.62
C PRO A 57 10.39 -4.21 11.01
N GLY A 58 11.52 -4.90 11.11
CA GLY A 58 11.65 -6.26 10.56
C GLY A 58 11.76 -6.26 9.05
N ILE A 59 10.84 -6.93 8.37
CA ILE A 59 10.83 -7.00 6.92
C ILE A 59 10.46 -5.63 6.34
N SER A 60 11.27 -5.13 5.40
CA SER A 60 11.03 -3.81 4.80
C SER A 60 9.80 -3.83 3.89
N GLY A 61 9.26 -2.64 3.63
CA GLY A 61 8.16 -2.53 2.67
C GLY A 61 8.56 -2.89 1.26
N MET A 62 9.83 -2.71 0.90
CA MET A 62 10.34 -3.15 -0.41
C MET A 62 10.27 -4.68 -0.54
N GLU A 63 10.69 -5.37 0.51
CA GLU A 63 10.62 -6.83 0.54
C GLU A 63 9.18 -7.31 0.53
N LEU A 64 8.30 -6.61 1.25
CA LEU A 64 6.87 -6.90 1.24
C LEU A 64 6.29 -6.74 -0.18
N LEU A 65 6.66 -5.68 -0.87
CA LEU A 65 6.24 -5.46 -2.26
C LEU A 65 6.60 -6.65 -3.14
N LYS A 66 7.86 -7.10 -3.04
CA LYS A 66 8.34 -8.22 -3.85
C LYS A 66 7.56 -9.50 -3.55
N LYS A 67 7.30 -9.76 -2.26
CA LYS A 67 6.51 -10.93 -1.86
C LYS A 67 5.06 -10.86 -2.36
N CYS A 68 4.45 -9.69 -2.28
CA CYS A 68 3.09 -9.49 -2.78
C CYS A 68 3.00 -9.77 -4.28
N ARG A 69 3.96 -9.24 -5.04
CA ARG A 69 3.94 -9.40 -6.51
C ARG A 69 4.22 -10.84 -6.91
N GLN A 70 5.06 -11.56 -6.16
CA GLN A 70 5.30 -12.98 -6.44
C GLN A 70 4.07 -13.83 -6.16
N LYS A 71 3.35 -13.52 -5.10
CA LYS A 71 2.22 -14.31 -4.66
C LYS A 71 0.96 -14.03 -5.47
N ASN A 72 0.78 -12.80 -5.89
CA ASN A 72 -0.44 -12.39 -6.61
C ASN A 72 -0.09 -11.25 -7.57
N SER A 73 0.06 -11.59 -8.84
CA SER A 73 0.48 -10.60 -9.85
C SER A 73 -0.57 -9.52 -10.12
N THR A 74 -1.81 -9.70 -9.68
CA THR A 74 -2.86 -8.70 -9.85
C THR A 74 -3.02 -7.77 -8.66
N LEU A 75 -2.33 -8.06 -7.55
CA LEU A 75 -2.39 -7.21 -6.36
C LEU A 75 -1.64 -5.91 -6.63
N ILE A 76 -2.32 -4.79 -6.46
CA ILE A 76 -1.72 -3.47 -6.68
C ILE A 76 -1.02 -3.04 -5.41
N VAL A 77 0.22 -2.55 -5.52
CA VAL A 77 0.99 -2.07 -4.38
C VAL A 77 1.39 -0.62 -4.62
N ILE A 78 1.07 0.25 -3.66
CA ILE A 78 1.47 1.65 -3.65
C ILE A 78 2.45 1.83 -2.50
N ILE A 79 3.61 2.41 -2.79
CA ILE A 79 4.64 2.68 -1.79
C ILE A 79 4.49 4.11 -1.28
N ILE A 80 4.58 4.29 0.03
CA ILE A 80 4.68 5.62 0.65
C ILE A 80 5.96 5.66 1.48
N THR A 81 6.67 6.77 1.49
CA THR A 81 7.91 6.87 2.26
C THR A 81 8.29 8.31 2.58
N ALA A 82 8.88 8.51 3.77
CA ALA A 82 9.49 9.79 4.15
C ALA A 82 10.93 9.92 3.63
N TYR A 83 11.54 8.81 3.20
CA TYR A 83 12.95 8.75 2.84
C TYR A 83 13.14 8.36 1.37
N ALA A 84 12.56 9.19 0.50
CA ALA A 84 12.59 8.93 -0.93
C ALA A 84 13.98 9.16 -1.51
N THR A 85 14.44 8.20 -2.32
CA THR A 85 15.65 8.35 -3.12
C THR A 85 15.31 7.91 -4.53
N ILE A 86 16.13 8.34 -5.49
CA ILE A 86 15.96 7.91 -6.88
C ILE A 86 16.12 6.40 -6.97
N GLU A 87 17.13 5.85 -6.27
CA GLU A 87 17.38 4.41 -6.28
C GLU A 87 16.20 3.61 -5.74
N SER A 88 15.61 4.03 -4.62
CA SER A 88 14.49 3.30 -4.05
C SER A 88 13.24 3.42 -4.91
N ALA A 89 13.03 4.58 -5.53
CA ALA A 89 11.89 4.75 -6.44
C ALA A 89 12.03 3.84 -7.67
N VAL A 90 13.21 3.80 -8.26
CA VAL A 90 13.47 2.93 -9.42
C VAL A 90 13.30 1.46 -9.02
N GLU A 91 13.84 1.07 -7.86
CA GLU A 91 13.71 -0.30 -7.38
C GLU A 91 12.25 -0.68 -7.17
N ALA A 92 11.46 0.20 -6.55
CA ALA A 92 10.05 -0.06 -6.29
C ALA A 92 9.26 -0.25 -7.59
N ILE A 93 9.45 0.65 -8.56
CA ILE A 93 8.72 0.55 -9.83
C ILE A 93 9.13 -0.71 -10.59
N ARG A 94 10.42 -1.04 -10.60
CA ARG A 94 10.91 -2.27 -11.25
C ARG A 94 10.38 -3.53 -10.57
N ALA A 95 10.16 -3.46 -9.25
CA ALA A 95 9.60 -4.58 -8.50
C ALA A 95 8.07 -4.69 -8.66
N GLY A 96 7.44 -3.75 -9.34
CA GLY A 96 6.02 -3.82 -9.67
C GLY A 96 5.12 -2.91 -8.87
N ALA A 97 5.66 -1.91 -8.17
CA ALA A 97 4.82 -0.92 -7.49
C ALA A 97 4.04 -0.11 -8.54
N PHE A 98 2.77 0.14 -8.24
CA PHE A 98 1.94 0.96 -9.13
C PHE A 98 2.34 2.42 -9.04
N GLU A 99 2.66 2.87 -7.83
CA GLU A 99 3.01 4.27 -7.59
C GLU A 99 3.93 4.37 -6.37
N TYR A 100 4.66 5.48 -6.27
CA TYR A 100 5.62 5.75 -5.21
C TYR A 100 5.38 7.18 -4.73
N LEU A 101 4.83 7.33 -3.53
CA LEU A 101 4.45 8.63 -2.98
C LEU A 101 5.34 9.00 -1.81
N VAL A 102 5.66 10.30 -1.70
CA VAL A 102 6.54 10.82 -0.67
C VAL A 102 5.72 11.46 0.43
N LYS A 103 6.05 11.14 1.69
CA LYS A 103 5.41 11.77 2.85
C LYS A 103 5.86 13.23 2.98
N PRO A 104 5.01 14.12 3.50
CA PRO A 104 3.68 13.87 4.06
C PRO A 104 2.66 13.56 2.97
N ILE A 105 1.76 12.61 3.29
CA ILE A 105 0.78 12.15 2.32
C ILE A 105 -0.36 13.16 2.21
N ILE A 106 -0.63 13.59 0.99
CA ILE A 106 -1.78 14.44 0.69
C ILE A 106 -2.94 13.52 0.38
N HIS A 107 -4.00 13.58 1.19
CA HIS A 107 -5.12 12.65 1.09
C HIS A 107 -5.76 12.62 -0.30
N GLU A 108 -5.96 13.78 -0.90
CA GLU A 108 -6.57 13.87 -2.23
C GLU A 108 -5.71 13.21 -3.30
N GLU A 109 -4.39 13.34 -3.16
CA GLU A 109 -3.46 12.71 -4.08
C GLU A 109 -3.50 11.18 -3.95
N LEU A 110 -3.49 10.67 -2.73
CA LEU A 110 -3.57 9.23 -2.50
C LEU A 110 -4.90 8.66 -3.01
N LYS A 111 -6.01 9.35 -2.74
CA LYS A 111 -7.33 8.93 -3.24
C LYS A 111 -7.33 8.83 -4.76
N ALA A 112 -6.77 9.83 -5.44
CA ALA A 112 -6.74 9.86 -6.90
C ALA A 112 -5.92 8.70 -7.46
N VAL A 113 -4.79 8.40 -6.84
CA VAL A 113 -3.92 7.29 -7.27
C VAL A 113 -4.64 5.95 -7.07
N ILE A 114 -5.32 5.78 -5.94
CA ILE A 114 -6.06 4.54 -5.66
C ILE A 114 -7.20 4.36 -6.66
N GLU A 115 -7.96 5.42 -6.94
CA GLU A 115 -9.04 5.38 -7.93
C GLU A 115 -8.52 4.96 -9.29
N LYS A 116 -7.43 5.56 -9.72
CA LYS A 116 -6.81 5.24 -11.01
C LYS A 116 -6.38 3.78 -11.07
N ALA A 117 -5.75 3.30 -9.99
CA ALA A 117 -5.27 1.92 -9.92
C ALA A 117 -6.41 0.93 -10.01
N LEU A 118 -7.48 1.16 -9.27
CA LEU A 118 -8.61 0.23 -9.23
C LEU A 118 -9.48 0.32 -10.48
N ALA A 119 -9.57 1.48 -11.10
CA ALA A 119 -10.29 1.64 -12.37
C ALA A 119 -9.65 0.81 -13.48
N GLY A 120 -8.30 0.76 -13.50
CA GLY A 120 -7.58 -0.05 -14.47
C GLY A 120 -7.84 -1.54 -14.33
N ARG A 121 -8.15 -1.99 -13.10
CA ARG A 121 -8.46 -3.41 -12.86
C ARG A 121 -9.87 -3.79 -13.31
N ALA A 122 -10.78 -2.82 -13.33
CA ALA A 122 -12.18 -3.08 -13.67
C ALA A 122 -12.36 -3.39 -15.15
N ALA A 123 -11.36 -3.10 -15.98
CA ALA A 123 -11.43 -3.31 -17.42
C ALA A 123 -11.14 -4.80 -17.83
#